data_64488526ac2c7d2ade6f5ecf0877266e
#
_entry.id   64488526ac2c7d2ade6f5ecf0877266e
#
_cell.length_a   1.000
_cell.length_b   1.000
_cell.length_c   1.000
_cell.angle_alpha   90.00
_cell.angle_beta   90.00
_cell.angle_gamma   90.00
#
_symmetry.space_group_name_H-M   'P 1'
#
loop_
_entity.id
_entity.type
_entity.pdbx_description
1 polymer ?
#
loop_
_entity_poly.entity_id
_entity_poly.type
_entity_poly.pdbx_seq_one_letter_code
_entity_poly.pdbx_strand_id
1 'polypeptide(L)'
;RQMCIRDRHLAIQSMQDKLKDTEFDVVVGTESRGFIFGVPIAYNLHKAFVPVRKKGKLPCETVSMEYDLEYGSAVIEMHKDSIKPGQKVVLVDDLVATGGTIEAAIKLVEELGGEVVKVVFLMELAGLKGRERLKGYEVESVLCYDGK
;
A
#
# COMPACT_ATOMS: atom_id res chain seq x y z
N ARG A 1 -1.92 -16.26 -14.19
CA ARG A 1 -1.22 -17.22 -13.32
C ARG A 1 -0.76 -16.47 -12.07
N GLN A 2 -1.51 -16.59 -11.02
CA GLN A 2 -1.04 -16.04 -9.75
C GLN A 2 0.08 -16.92 -9.21
N MET A 3 1.23 -16.55 -9.64
CA MET A 3 2.51 -16.69 -9.02
C MET A 3 2.84 -18.12 -8.55
N CYS A 4 3.50 -18.81 -9.45
CA CYS A 4 4.29 -19.94 -9.02
C CYS A 4 5.26 -19.49 -7.90
N ILE A 5 5.77 -20.42 -7.12
CA ILE A 5 6.65 -20.13 -5.98
C ILE A 5 7.83 -19.23 -6.38
N ARG A 6 8.43 -19.49 -7.53
CA ARG A 6 9.56 -18.72 -8.06
C ARG A 6 9.18 -17.27 -8.37
N ASP A 7 8.09 -17.06 -9.10
CA ASP A 7 7.68 -15.72 -9.53
C ASP A 7 7.25 -14.85 -8.34
N ARG A 8 6.56 -15.45 -7.37
CA ARG A 8 6.21 -14.76 -6.12
C ARG A 8 7.46 -14.34 -5.34
N HIS A 9 8.45 -15.22 -5.22
CA HIS A 9 9.71 -14.89 -4.55
C HIS A 9 10.42 -13.73 -5.23
N LEU A 10 10.56 -13.78 -6.56
CA LEU A 10 11.17 -12.71 -7.34
C LEU A 10 10.40 -11.38 -7.25
N ALA A 11 9.06 -11.42 -7.28
CA ALA A 11 8.22 -10.25 -7.13
C ALA A 11 8.42 -9.57 -5.77
N ILE A 12 8.36 -10.35 -4.67
CA ILE A 12 8.57 -9.84 -3.32
C ILE A 12 9.98 -9.25 -3.19
N GLN A 13 11.01 -9.95 -3.67
CA GLN A 13 12.39 -9.48 -3.62
C GLN A 13 12.58 -8.19 -4.42
N SER A 14 12.02 -8.10 -5.63
CA SER A 14 12.10 -6.89 -6.46
C SER A 14 11.42 -5.68 -5.81
N MET A 15 10.27 -5.88 -5.17
CA MET A 15 9.61 -4.82 -4.40
C MET A 15 10.42 -4.41 -3.17
N GLN A 16 10.97 -5.39 -2.44
CA GLN A 16 11.81 -5.15 -1.27
C GLN A 16 13.09 -4.40 -1.64
N ASP A 17 13.69 -4.68 -2.80
CA ASP A 17 14.87 -3.99 -3.30
C ASP A 17 14.64 -2.49 -3.53
N LYS A 18 13.41 -2.08 -3.83
CA LYS A 18 13.01 -0.67 -3.92
C LYS A 18 13.05 0.06 -2.57
N LEU A 19 13.14 -0.67 -1.46
CA LEU A 19 13.15 -0.14 -0.10
C LEU A 19 14.53 -0.12 0.55
N LYS A 20 15.58 -0.57 -0.13
CA LYS A 20 16.93 -0.72 0.44
C LYS A 20 17.49 0.56 1.05
N ASP A 21 17.23 1.70 0.41
CA ASP A 21 17.76 3.01 0.82
C ASP A 21 16.70 3.85 1.56
N THR A 22 15.58 3.22 1.97
CA THR A 22 14.48 3.88 2.66
C THR A 22 14.46 3.50 4.13
N GLU A 23 14.57 4.47 5.00
CA GLU A 23 14.40 4.27 6.44
C GLU A 23 12.91 4.38 6.81
N PHE A 24 12.36 3.32 7.42
CA PHE A 24 10.94 3.27 7.82
C PHE A 24 10.71 2.31 8.98
N ASP A 25 9.54 2.42 9.61
CA ASP A 25 9.16 1.66 10.80
C ASP A 25 8.10 0.60 10.51
N VAL A 26 7.16 0.92 9.61
CA VAL A 26 5.93 0.14 9.39
C VAL A 26 5.67 -0.06 7.92
N VAL A 27 5.24 -1.27 7.56
CA VAL A 27 4.67 -1.58 6.25
C VAL A 27 3.14 -1.60 6.37
N VAL A 28 2.47 -0.82 5.55
CA VAL A 28 1.00 -0.83 5.42
C VAL A 28 0.63 -1.52 4.11
N GLY A 29 -0.26 -2.50 4.18
CA GLY A 29 -0.75 -3.22 3.01
C GLY A 29 -2.26 -3.09 2.85
N THR A 30 -2.73 -2.96 1.60
CA THR A 30 -4.16 -2.85 1.28
C THR A 30 -4.81 -4.19 1.02
N GLU A 31 -6.05 -4.37 1.50
CA GLU A 31 -6.84 -5.57 1.26
C GLU A 31 -7.16 -5.71 -0.23
N SER A 32 -6.94 -6.88 -0.77
CA SER A 32 -6.43 -8.10 -0.15
C SER A 32 -5.07 -8.52 -0.73
N ARG A 33 -4.81 -8.20 -1.99
CA ARG A 33 -3.59 -8.64 -2.69
C ARG A 33 -2.33 -7.96 -2.20
N GLY A 34 -2.44 -6.73 -1.68
CA GLY A 34 -1.33 -6.02 -1.04
C GLY A 34 -0.73 -6.79 0.15
N PHE A 35 -1.55 -7.60 0.85
CA PHE A 35 -1.06 -8.42 1.96
C PHE A 35 -0.07 -9.51 1.51
N ILE A 36 -0.25 -10.05 0.30
CA ILE A 36 0.61 -11.11 -0.26
C ILE A 36 2.06 -10.61 -0.38
N PHE A 37 2.24 -9.33 -0.61
CA PHE A 37 3.55 -8.68 -0.75
C PHE A 37 3.99 -7.98 0.53
N GLY A 38 3.09 -7.24 1.16
CA GLY A 38 3.41 -6.43 2.33
C GLY A 38 3.86 -7.26 3.52
N VAL A 39 3.18 -8.38 3.81
CA VAL A 39 3.53 -9.25 4.95
C VAL A 39 4.92 -9.86 4.80
N PRO A 40 5.29 -10.50 3.66
CA PRO A 40 6.64 -11.03 3.48
C PRO A 40 7.73 -9.95 3.52
N ILE A 41 7.48 -8.76 2.96
CA ILE A 41 8.44 -7.64 3.02
C ILE A 41 8.65 -7.20 4.47
N ALA A 42 7.57 -7.02 5.24
CA ALA A 42 7.66 -6.66 6.64
C ALA A 42 8.43 -7.72 7.46
N TYR A 43 8.12 -8.99 7.23
CA TYR A 43 8.80 -10.11 7.88
C TYR A 43 10.30 -10.11 7.58
N ASN A 44 10.68 -10.03 6.30
CA ASN A 44 12.08 -10.07 5.87
C ASN A 44 12.90 -8.89 6.42
N LEU A 45 12.27 -7.71 6.54
CA LEU A 45 12.92 -6.49 7.02
C LEU A 45 12.75 -6.25 8.52
N HIS A 46 12.13 -7.20 9.25
CA HIS A 46 11.86 -7.10 10.70
C HIS A 46 11.07 -5.82 11.06
N LYS A 47 10.05 -5.49 10.26
CA LYS A 47 9.19 -4.33 10.43
C LYS A 47 7.77 -4.75 10.84
N ALA A 48 7.05 -3.85 11.49
CA ALA A 48 5.63 -4.05 11.74
C ALA A 48 4.83 -4.09 10.44
N PHE A 49 3.71 -4.82 10.44
CA PHE A 49 2.75 -4.82 9.33
C PHE A 49 1.37 -4.37 9.84
N VAL A 50 0.77 -3.43 9.12
CA VAL A 50 -0.57 -2.91 9.40
C VAL A 50 -1.48 -3.11 8.20
N PRO A 51 -2.61 -3.81 8.36
CA PRO A 51 -3.57 -4.01 7.30
C PRO A 51 -4.53 -2.82 7.15
N VAL A 52 -4.73 -2.35 5.93
CA VAL A 52 -5.88 -1.52 5.55
C VAL A 52 -6.96 -2.43 4.98
N ARG A 53 -8.17 -2.38 5.52
CA ARG A 53 -9.25 -3.28 5.15
C ARG A 53 -10.50 -2.53 4.70
N LYS A 54 -11.38 -3.21 3.99
CA LYS A 54 -12.72 -2.71 3.70
C LYS A 54 -13.54 -2.61 5.00
N LYS A 55 -14.40 -1.61 5.09
CA LYS A 55 -15.23 -1.31 6.27
C LYS A 55 -15.91 -2.55 6.86
N GLY A 56 -15.90 -2.63 8.18
CA GLY A 56 -16.57 -3.69 8.97
C GLY A 56 -15.78 -4.99 9.09
N LYS A 57 -14.51 -5.01 8.71
CA LYS A 57 -13.67 -6.22 8.79
C LYS A 57 -12.64 -6.20 9.91
N LEU A 58 -12.46 -5.08 10.57
CA LEU A 58 -11.55 -4.91 11.69
C LEU A 58 -12.32 -4.96 13.03
N PRO A 59 -11.81 -5.67 14.05
CA PRO A 59 -12.58 -5.94 15.28
C PRO A 59 -12.55 -4.83 16.32
N CYS A 60 -11.62 -3.87 16.24
CA CYS A 60 -11.43 -2.82 17.23
C CYS A 60 -11.83 -1.44 16.69
N GLU A 61 -11.53 -0.38 17.46
CA GLU A 61 -11.73 1.00 17.00
C GLU A 61 -10.91 1.30 15.75
N THR A 62 -11.54 1.90 14.76
CA THR A 62 -10.94 2.22 13.47
C THR A 62 -11.06 3.69 13.13
N VAL A 63 -10.13 4.17 12.30
CA VAL A 63 -10.31 5.35 11.45
C VAL A 63 -10.70 4.87 10.06
N SER A 64 -11.54 5.62 9.36
CA SER A 64 -12.07 5.22 8.05
C SER A 64 -12.02 6.36 7.04
N MET A 65 -11.78 6.01 5.78
CA MET A 65 -11.76 6.94 4.66
C MET A 65 -12.62 6.42 3.53
N GLU A 66 -13.53 7.26 3.05
CA GLU A 66 -14.30 7.01 1.84
C GLU A 66 -13.53 7.50 0.62
N TYR A 67 -13.60 6.77 -0.47
CA TYR A 67 -13.01 7.16 -1.74
C TYR A 67 -13.88 6.73 -2.92
N ASP A 68 -13.79 7.50 -4.00
CA ASP A 68 -14.57 7.26 -5.20
C ASP A 68 -13.97 6.14 -6.05
N LEU A 69 -14.84 5.29 -6.56
CA LEU A 69 -14.59 4.31 -7.60
C LEU A 69 -15.16 4.83 -8.93
N GLU A 70 -14.86 4.16 -10.04
CA GLU A 70 -15.51 4.46 -11.33
C GLU A 70 -17.03 4.34 -11.25
N TYR A 71 -17.53 3.44 -10.41
CA TYR A 71 -18.96 3.23 -10.14
C TYR A 71 -19.18 3.15 -8.63
N GLY A 72 -19.57 4.29 -8.02
CA GLY A 72 -19.88 4.39 -6.59
C GLY A 72 -18.68 4.75 -5.72
N SER A 73 -18.83 4.51 -4.42
CA SER A 73 -17.76 4.76 -3.42
C SER A 73 -17.42 3.50 -2.64
N ALA A 74 -16.26 3.48 -2.05
CA ALA A 74 -15.84 2.44 -1.13
C ALA A 74 -15.21 3.07 0.12
N VAL A 75 -15.31 2.34 1.25
CA VAL A 75 -14.73 2.78 2.52
C VAL A 75 -13.68 1.78 2.94
N ILE A 76 -12.50 2.28 3.25
CA ILE A 76 -11.42 1.52 3.88
C ILE A 76 -11.19 2.00 5.30
N GLU A 77 -10.64 1.13 6.12
CA GLU A 77 -10.39 1.40 7.52
C GLU A 77 -9.06 0.82 7.99
N MET A 78 -8.52 1.42 9.04
CA MET A 78 -7.31 1.02 9.75
C MET A 78 -7.58 1.10 11.24
N HIS A 79 -6.97 0.24 12.06
CA HIS A 79 -7.05 0.35 13.51
C HIS A 79 -6.48 1.69 13.98
N LYS A 80 -7.18 2.35 14.88
CA LYS A 80 -6.83 3.69 15.40
C LYS A 80 -5.49 3.73 16.12
N ASP A 81 -5.07 2.63 16.71
CA ASP A 81 -3.83 2.47 17.45
C ASP A 81 -2.66 1.85 16.68
N SER A 82 -2.87 1.61 15.38
CA SER A 82 -1.90 0.87 14.56
C SER A 82 -0.67 1.68 14.13
N ILE A 83 -0.81 2.99 14.05
CA ILE A 83 0.27 3.92 13.69
C ILE A 83 0.45 4.93 14.84
N LYS A 84 1.70 5.15 15.22
CA LYS A 84 2.06 6.18 16.20
C LYS A 84 2.51 7.45 15.48
N PRO A 85 2.20 8.64 16.05
CA PRO A 85 2.68 9.89 15.48
C PRO A 85 4.19 9.90 15.26
N GLY A 86 4.61 10.33 14.06
CA GLY A 86 6.01 10.41 13.66
C GLY A 86 6.62 9.10 13.12
N GLN A 87 5.88 7.99 13.12
CA GLN A 87 6.37 6.77 12.46
C GLN A 87 6.44 6.95 10.95
N LYS A 88 7.54 6.46 10.36
CA LYS A 88 7.75 6.42 8.92
C LYS A 88 7.11 5.16 8.35
N VAL A 89 6.27 5.35 7.36
CA VAL A 89 5.40 4.29 6.79
C VAL A 89 5.69 4.09 5.31
N VAL A 90 5.79 2.83 4.91
CA VAL A 90 5.79 2.40 3.52
C VAL A 90 4.47 1.73 3.20
N LEU A 91 3.79 2.17 2.12
CA LEU A 91 2.62 1.48 1.60
C LEU A 91 3.00 0.49 0.51
N VAL A 92 2.37 -0.68 0.55
CA VAL A 92 2.60 -1.76 -0.42
C VAL A 92 1.27 -2.27 -0.96
N ASP A 93 1.15 -2.30 -2.29
CA ASP A 93 0.03 -2.94 -2.98
C ASP A 93 0.50 -3.68 -4.23
N ASP A 94 -0.35 -4.52 -4.80
CA ASP A 94 -0.02 -5.28 -6.00
C ASP A 94 -0.11 -4.42 -7.27
N LEU A 95 -1.07 -3.51 -7.34
CA LEU A 95 -1.40 -2.78 -8.55
C LEU A 95 -1.82 -1.34 -8.26
N VAL A 96 -1.26 -0.40 -9.01
CA VAL A 96 -1.84 0.94 -9.13
C VAL A 96 -2.52 1.11 -10.48
N ALA A 97 -3.82 1.41 -10.44
CA ALA A 97 -4.65 1.77 -11.59
C ALA A 97 -5.00 3.26 -11.52
N THR A 98 -6.15 3.61 -10.95
CA THR A 98 -6.58 5.02 -10.77
C THR A 98 -5.98 5.69 -9.54
N GLY A 99 -5.40 4.94 -8.62
CA GLY A 99 -4.74 5.45 -7.41
C GLY A 99 -5.65 5.76 -6.22
N GLY A 100 -6.97 5.68 -6.36
CA GLY A 100 -7.92 6.10 -5.31
C GLY A 100 -7.77 5.34 -4.00
N THR A 101 -7.60 4.03 -4.04
CA THR A 101 -7.42 3.20 -2.83
C THR A 101 -6.17 3.59 -2.05
N ILE A 102 -5.06 3.78 -2.76
CA ILE A 102 -3.78 4.15 -2.12
C ILE A 102 -3.81 5.59 -1.61
N GLU A 103 -4.41 6.52 -2.34
CA GLU A 103 -4.62 7.89 -1.86
C GLU A 103 -5.41 7.91 -0.54
N ALA A 104 -6.48 7.11 -0.45
CA ALA A 104 -7.25 6.99 0.78
C ALA A 104 -6.43 6.34 1.92
N ALA A 105 -5.62 5.32 1.61
CA ALA A 105 -4.75 4.69 2.60
C ALA A 105 -3.67 5.65 3.11
N ILE A 106 -3.09 6.48 2.25
CA ILE A 106 -2.16 7.55 2.64
C ILE A 106 -2.82 8.50 3.64
N LYS A 107 -4.02 8.99 3.33
CA LYS A 107 -4.77 9.90 4.21
C LYS A 107 -5.06 9.28 5.58
N LEU A 108 -5.37 7.98 5.66
CA LEU A 108 -5.55 7.28 6.93
C LEU A 108 -4.27 7.25 7.76
N VAL A 109 -3.13 6.97 7.14
CA VAL A 109 -1.82 6.97 7.82
C VAL A 109 -1.51 8.36 8.37
N GLU A 110 -1.72 9.39 7.57
CA GLU A 110 -1.46 10.79 7.95
C GLU A 110 -2.43 11.28 9.03
N GLU A 111 -3.71 10.86 9.00
CA GLU A 111 -4.69 11.14 10.05
C GLU A 111 -4.25 10.59 11.42
N LEU A 112 -3.57 9.43 11.43
CA LEU A 112 -2.98 8.86 12.64
C LEU A 112 -1.64 9.48 13.03
N GLY A 113 -1.13 10.44 12.24
CA GLY A 113 0.14 11.12 12.48
C GLY A 113 1.38 10.42 11.94
N GLY A 114 1.21 9.39 11.10
CA GLY A 114 2.31 8.74 10.38
C GLY A 114 2.81 9.58 9.21
N GLU A 115 4.06 9.35 8.82
CA GLU A 115 4.69 9.96 7.64
C GLU A 115 4.84 8.91 6.55
N VAL A 116 4.19 9.09 5.40
CA VAL A 116 4.35 8.20 4.26
C VAL A 116 5.63 8.56 3.51
N VAL A 117 6.64 7.70 3.60
CA VAL A 117 7.97 7.94 3.01
C VAL A 117 8.12 7.30 1.63
N LYS A 118 7.39 6.23 1.34
CA LYS A 118 7.42 5.57 0.01
C LYS A 118 6.18 4.72 -0.22
N VAL A 119 5.79 4.58 -1.48
CA VAL A 119 4.74 3.67 -1.94
C VAL A 119 5.32 2.73 -3.00
N VAL A 120 5.13 1.43 -2.83
CA VAL A 120 5.69 0.41 -3.72
C VAL A 120 4.59 -0.48 -4.28
N PHE A 121 4.58 -0.61 -5.60
CA PHE A 121 3.68 -1.50 -6.33
C PHE A 121 4.45 -2.60 -7.07
N LEU A 122 3.84 -3.75 -7.22
CA LEU A 122 4.36 -4.74 -8.17
C LEU A 122 4.13 -4.25 -9.60
N MET A 123 2.94 -3.70 -9.89
CA MET A 123 2.52 -3.35 -11.22
C MET A 123 1.83 -1.97 -11.27
N GLU A 124 2.08 -1.26 -12.35
CA GLU A 124 1.44 0.01 -12.67
C GLU A 124 0.77 -0.05 -14.04
N LEU A 125 -0.46 0.42 -14.12
CA LEU A 125 -1.19 0.68 -15.38
C LEU A 125 -1.10 2.19 -15.66
N ALA A 126 -0.04 2.60 -16.37
CA ALA A 126 0.30 4.02 -16.57
C ALA A 126 -0.80 4.78 -17.32
N GLY A 127 -1.51 4.11 -18.24
CA GLY A 127 -2.63 4.69 -18.99
C GLY A 127 -3.79 5.18 -18.12
N LEU A 128 -3.93 4.69 -16.88
CA LEU A 128 -4.95 5.11 -15.91
C LEU A 128 -4.49 6.26 -15.00
N LYS A 129 -3.25 6.72 -15.17
CA LYS A 129 -2.69 7.91 -14.51
C LYS A 129 -2.76 7.94 -12.98
N GLY A 130 -2.75 6.78 -12.33
CA GLY A 130 -2.85 6.69 -10.87
C GLY A 130 -1.76 7.48 -10.13
N ARG A 131 -0.56 7.62 -10.69
CA ARG A 131 0.51 8.45 -10.12
C ARG A 131 0.16 9.92 -9.99
N GLU A 132 -0.76 10.45 -10.81
CA GLU A 132 -1.16 11.86 -10.71
C GLU A 132 -1.85 12.17 -9.37
N ARG A 133 -2.55 11.19 -8.79
CA ARG A 133 -3.16 11.31 -7.44
C ARG A 133 -2.13 11.19 -6.32
N LEU A 134 -0.98 10.62 -6.60
CA LEU A 134 0.09 10.36 -5.63
C LEU A 134 1.22 11.39 -5.73
N LYS A 135 0.96 12.57 -6.33
CA LYS A 135 1.93 13.67 -6.40
C LYS A 135 2.35 14.11 -5.00
N GLY A 136 3.66 14.22 -4.81
CA GLY A 136 4.25 14.58 -3.51
C GLY A 136 4.77 13.39 -2.72
N TYR A 137 4.46 12.17 -3.15
CA TYR A 137 4.98 10.94 -2.55
C TYR A 137 5.98 10.26 -3.48
N GLU A 138 6.96 9.59 -2.90
CA GLU A 138 7.88 8.74 -3.65
C GLU A 138 7.18 7.42 -4.02
N VAL A 139 6.94 7.19 -5.31
CA VAL A 139 6.22 6.03 -5.82
C VAL A 139 7.10 5.21 -6.74
N GLU A 140 7.23 3.93 -6.44
CA GLU A 140 7.99 2.96 -7.22
C GLU A 140 7.09 1.81 -7.69
N SER A 141 7.35 1.31 -8.89
CA SER A 141 6.74 0.09 -9.41
C SER A 141 7.79 -0.83 -10.02
N VAL A 142 7.58 -2.14 -9.93
CA VAL A 142 8.50 -3.13 -10.52
C VAL A 142 8.21 -3.28 -12.01
N LEU A 143 6.93 -3.34 -12.37
CA LEU A 143 6.45 -3.47 -13.75
C LEU A 143 5.57 -2.26 -14.09
N CYS A 144 5.72 -1.76 -15.30
CA CYS A 144 4.89 -0.69 -15.84
C CYS A 144 4.33 -1.10 -17.19
N TYR A 145 3.02 -0.93 -17.37
CA TYR A 145 2.31 -1.20 -18.62
C TYR A 145 1.59 0.07 -19.08
N ASP A 146 1.79 0.44 -20.34
CA ASP A 146 1.17 1.63 -20.95
C ASP A 146 -0.32 1.43 -21.31
N GLY A 147 -0.81 0.19 -21.23
CA GLY A 147 -2.19 -0.18 -21.52
C GLY A 147 -3.19 0.17 -20.41
N LYS A 148 -4.48 0.12 -20.81
CA LYS A 148 -5.63 0.22 -19.90
C LYS A 148 -5.86 -1.10 -19.19
#